data_99ad19166918733c7fd2c9d602b49668
#
_entry.id   99ad19166918733c7fd2c9d602b49668
#
_cell.length_a   1.000
_cell.length_b   1.000
_cell.length_c   1.000
_cell.angle_alpha   90.00
_cell.angle_beta   90.00
_cell.angle_gamma   90.00
#
_symmetry.space_group_name_H-M   'P 1'
#
loop_
_entity.id
_entity.type
_entity.pdbx_description
1 polymer ?
#
loop_
_entity_poly.entity_id
_entity_poly.type
_entity_poly.pdbx_seq_one_letter_code
_entity_poly.pdbx_strand_id
1 'polypeptide(L)'
;MIYSINKYTFSKRIAKILICGLCIFFFTQNTVVCQSIKPRIIVTTDITNEPDDQQSMVRLLVYSNNFDIEGLVGSTGIWKLCEPATHVIHECIDAYGEIRENLILHDKEYPTEQYLHDITSTGNAGYGMSAVGHRGSEGANIIIDAVNKDDARPVWILVWGGANTVAQAIWTANKSHSKEDFDKFKKKIRIYDLAAQDDAGAWIAKTYPDILLIRNVKSFKGMSYRFNNDEWNHTRGGDESVVTPEWVKHNIQQGHGPLGQVYPDALHIWEGDTPTFFYLMPNGLNDPEKQWQGSWGGRFGREKEKNVNVIADQYAGAYCNGRCWVNEEPYLDYWLYADAPDIWSYNDTTYNNVWCSIFRWRTDYQNDFAARMDWCVKDYDNANHNPITIINEDKTKNVIYISARPGSFVKISAKKSYDPDGDKLSYKWWIYKEAGTYEGEVTIRKDNSNKPIVNIPEDAQGKTIHVILTMQDDGYPQLTSYRRLVITCSNNF
;
A
#
# COMPACT_ATOMS: atom_id res chain seq x y z
N MET A 1 -54.21 87.33 -18.07
CA MET A 1 -53.07 88.21 -18.39
C MET A 1 -51.90 87.26 -18.66
N ILE A 2 -51.65 86.89 -19.94
CA ILE A 2 -50.76 87.62 -20.84
C ILE A 2 -49.33 87.60 -20.27
N TYR A 3 -48.45 86.90 -20.80
CA TYR A 3 -47.48 86.85 -21.91
C TYR A 3 -46.45 85.73 -21.64
N SER A 4 -46.19 84.78 -22.48
CA SER A 4 -45.53 84.83 -23.82
C SER A 4 -44.00 84.71 -23.78
N ILE A 5 -43.55 83.59 -24.32
CA ILE A 5 -42.42 83.42 -25.28
C ILE A 5 -40.99 83.77 -24.81
N ASN A 6 -40.04 82.83 -24.80
CA ASN A 6 -39.17 82.71 -25.95
C ASN A 6 -38.26 81.44 -25.92
N LYS A 7 -38.18 80.89 -27.08
CA LYS A 7 -37.22 79.87 -27.49
C LYS A 7 -35.80 80.43 -27.52
N TYR A 8 -34.81 79.67 -27.08
CA TYR A 8 -33.52 79.60 -27.77
C TYR A 8 -32.92 78.20 -27.70
N THR A 9 -32.76 77.63 -28.89
CA THR A 9 -32.01 76.48 -29.23
C THR A 9 -30.53 76.77 -29.12
N PHE A 10 -29.77 75.86 -28.46
CA PHE A 10 -28.40 75.64 -28.89
C PHE A 10 -27.92 74.22 -28.54
N SER A 11 -27.74 73.44 -29.60
CA SER A 11 -26.62 72.61 -29.99
C SER A 11 -26.07 71.63 -29.02
N LYS A 12 -26.30 70.36 -29.38
CA LYS A 12 -25.55 69.13 -29.25
C LYS A 12 -24.11 69.25 -28.75
N ARG A 13 -23.82 68.62 -27.62
CA ARG A 13 -22.60 67.79 -27.48
C ARG A 13 -22.94 66.60 -26.60
N ILE A 14 -23.09 65.45 -27.22
CA ILE A 14 -23.20 64.11 -26.61
C ILE A 14 -21.81 63.76 -26.02
N ALA A 15 -21.69 63.84 -24.70
CA ALA A 15 -20.61 63.13 -24.00
C ALA A 15 -21.12 61.76 -23.69
N LYS A 16 -20.71 60.78 -24.54
CA LYS A 16 -20.81 59.34 -24.24
C LYS A 16 -19.82 59.03 -23.13
N ILE A 17 -20.30 58.90 -21.91
CA ILE A 17 -19.55 58.24 -20.83
C ILE A 17 -19.70 56.76 -21.08
N LEU A 18 -18.66 56.16 -21.72
CA LEU A 18 -18.47 54.72 -21.76
C LEU A 18 -18.05 54.30 -20.36
N ILE A 19 -18.99 53.79 -19.55
CA ILE A 19 -18.67 53.00 -18.39
C ILE A 19 -18.20 51.62 -18.93
N CYS A 20 -16.88 51.48 -19.13
CA CYS A 20 -16.26 50.20 -19.30
C CYS A 20 -16.34 49.45 -17.97
N GLY A 21 -17.43 48.70 -17.79
CA GLY A 21 -17.52 47.71 -16.74
C GLY A 21 -16.49 46.63 -17.01
N LEU A 22 -15.32 46.76 -16.39
CA LEU A 22 -14.32 45.70 -16.34
C LEU A 22 -14.88 44.59 -15.43
N CYS A 23 -15.66 43.66 -16.01
CA CYS A 23 -15.92 42.37 -15.37
C CYS A 23 -14.61 41.63 -15.31
N ILE A 24 -13.87 41.82 -14.21
CA ILE A 24 -12.76 40.91 -13.86
C ILE A 24 -13.40 39.59 -13.46
N PHE A 25 -13.58 38.73 -14.44
CA PHE A 25 -13.80 37.31 -14.17
C PHE A 25 -12.52 36.77 -13.49
N PHE A 26 -12.53 36.74 -12.16
CA PHE A 26 -11.64 35.83 -11.45
C PHE A 26 -12.02 34.42 -11.86
N PHE A 27 -11.36 33.91 -12.89
CA PHE A 27 -11.22 32.47 -13.06
C PHE A 27 -10.37 31.98 -11.89
N THR A 28 -11.01 31.64 -10.78
CA THR A 28 -10.42 30.69 -9.86
C THR A 28 -10.23 29.43 -10.69
N GLN A 29 -9.04 29.24 -11.20
CA GLN A 29 -8.61 27.92 -11.61
C GLN A 29 -8.66 27.07 -10.32
N ASN A 30 -9.79 26.43 -10.09
CA ASN A 30 -9.81 25.25 -9.26
C ASN A 30 -8.88 24.27 -9.97
N THR A 31 -7.61 24.30 -9.61
CA THR A 31 -6.72 23.18 -9.84
C THR A 31 -7.36 22.04 -9.06
N VAL A 32 -8.13 21.21 -9.77
CA VAL A 32 -8.46 19.87 -9.26
C VAL A 32 -7.08 19.21 -9.12
N VAL A 33 -6.56 19.28 -7.91
CA VAL A 33 -5.47 18.38 -7.51
C VAL A 33 -6.11 17.02 -7.65
N CYS A 34 -5.71 16.26 -8.65
CA CYS A 34 -6.12 14.88 -8.79
C CYS A 34 -5.44 14.15 -7.63
N GLN A 35 -6.14 14.10 -6.51
CA GLN A 35 -5.70 13.41 -5.32
C GLN A 35 -5.57 11.94 -5.70
N SER A 36 -4.46 11.33 -5.38
CA SER A 36 -4.29 9.89 -5.55
C SER A 36 -5.43 9.19 -4.82
N ILE A 37 -6.16 8.36 -5.53
CA ILE A 37 -7.30 7.64 -4.94
C ILE A 37 -6.74 6.69 -3.89
N LYS A 38 -7.11 6.91 -2.61
CA LYS A 38 -6.68 6.04 -1.51
C LYS A 38 -7.22 4.62 -1.71
N PRO A 39 -6.41 3.57 -1.51
CA PRO A 39 -6.92 2.21 -1.42
C PRO A 39 -7.88 2.04 -0.25
N ARG A 40 -9.00 1.33 -0.47
CA ARG A 40 -9.91 0.90 0.58
C ARG A 40 -9.40 -0.40 1.18
N ILE A 41 -9.17 -0.43 2.47
CA ILE A 41 -8.60 -1.59 3.15
C ILE A 41 -9.41 -2.06 4.35
N ILE A 42 -9.39 -3.37 4.58
CA ILE A 42 -9.82 -4.02 5.83
C ILE A 42 -8.66 -4.90 6.28
N VAL A 43 -8.31 -4.85 7.55
CA VAL A 43 -7.31 -5.73 8.16
C VAL A 43 -8.00 -6.78 9.01
N THR A 44 -7.61 -8.05 8.86
CA THR A 44 -7.96 -9.13 9.80
C THR A 44 -6.68 -9.66 10.43
N THR A 45 -6.59 -9.69 11.76
CA THR A 45 -5.34 -9.95 12.50
C THR A 45 -5.58 -10.92 13.66
N ASP A 46 -4.69 -11.87 13.87
CA ASP A 46 -4.68 -12.73 15.06
C ASP A 46 -3.74 -12.19 16.16
N ILE A 47 -3.67 -10.86 16.24
CA ILE A 47 -2.87 -10.06 17.18
C ILE A 47 -2.77 -10.68 18.59
N THR A 48 -1.59 -10.59 19.21
CA THR A 48 -1.17 -11.08 20.52
C THR A 48 -0.51 -12.45 20.57
N ASN A 49 -0.51 -13.21 19.51
CA ASN A 49 0.23 -14.46 19.54
C ASN A 49 1.73 -14.24 19.34
N GLU A 50 2.08 -13.40 18.37
CA GLU A 50 3.42 -12.95 18.03
C GLU A 50 3.46 -11.43 18.10
N PRO A 51 4.66 -10.80 18.25
CA PRO A 51 4.75 -9.35 18.36
C PRO A 51 4.49 -8.61 17.06
N ASP A 52 4.59 -9.26 15.92
CA ASP A 52 4.62 -8.63 14.60
C ASP A 52 3.28 -8.04 14.16
N ASP A 53 2.15 -8.65 14.50
CA ASP A 53 0.82 -8.05 14.31
C ASP A 53 0.70 -6.68 15.00
N GLN A 54 1.08 -6.60 16.29
CA GLN A 54 1.01 -5.35 17.03
C GLN A 54 2.02 -4.32 16.51
N GLN A 55 3.21 -4.75 16.11
CA GLN A 55 4.20 -3.89 15.46
C GLN A 55 3.66 -3.34 14.13
N SER A 56 3.07 -4.21 13.31
CA SER A 56 2.44 -3.85 12.05
C SER A 56 1.23 -2.93 12.24
N MET A 57 0.44 -3.11 13.32
CA MET A 57 -0.67 -2.24 13.67
C MET A 57 -0.19 -0.83 14.02
N VAL A 58 0.83 -0.70 14.86
CA VAL A 58 1.44 0.60 15.19
C VAL A 58 1.93 1.30 13.92
N ARG A 59 2.62 0.57 13.03
CA ARG A 59 3.05 1.13 11.75
C ARG A 59 1.86 1.54 10.89
N LEU A 60 0.84 0.70 10.75
CA LEU A 60 -0.36 1.03 9.96
C LEU A 60 -1.02 2.32 10.44
N LEU A 61 -1.08 2.55 11.76
CA LEU A 61 -1.70 3.75 12.32
C LEU A 61 -0.98 5.03 11.91
N VAL A 62 0.35 5.06 11.86
CA VAL A 62 1.09 6.23 11.34
C VAL A 62 1.09 6.32 9.80
N TYR A 63 0.61 5.29 9.10
CA TYR A 63 0.37 5.30 7.66
C TYR A 63 -1.11 5.44 7.29
N SER A 64 -2.00 5.59 8.27
CA SER A 64 -3.46 5.57 8.07
C SER A 64 -3.96 6.71 7.18
N ASN A 65 -3.21 7.81 7.05
CA ASN A 65 -3.48 8.88 6.10
C ASN A 65 -3.40 8.45 4.62
N ASN A 66 -2.81 7.31 4.31
CA ASN A 66 -2.67 6.81 2.93
C ASN A 66 -3.82 5.89 2.49
N PHE A 67 -4.71 5.50 3.39
CA PHE A 67 -5.76 4.50 3.16
C PHE A 67 -7.13 4.99 3.60
N ASP A 68 -8.17 4.46 2.96
CA ASP A 68 -9.52 4.46 3.50
C ASP A 68 -9.68 3.14 4.26
N ILE A 69 -9.38 3.15 5.56
CA ILE A 69 -9.49 1.98 6.43
C ILE A 69 -10.98 1.77 6.74
N GLU A 70 -11.54 0.63 6.36
CA GLU A 70 -12.97 0.33 6.52
C GLU A 70 -13.25 -0.77 7.54
N GLY A 71 -12.22 -1.38 8.11
CA GLY A 71 -12.34 -2.36 9.17
C GLY A 71 -10.99 -2.76 9.76
N LEU A 72 -10.96 -2.90 11.08
CA LEU A 72 -9.88 -3.50 11.87
C LEU A 72 -10.49 -4.65 12.65
N VAL A 73 -10.16 -5.89 12.29
CA VAL A 73 -10.90 -7.07 12.74
C VAL A 73 -9.97 -8.03 13.47
N GLY A 74 -10.19 -8.20 14.77
CA GLY A 74 -9.54 -9.28 15.53
C GLY A 74 -10.04 -10.64 15.04
N SER A 75 -9.17 -11.53 14.61
CA SER A 75 -9.48 -12.85 14.09
C SER A 75 -8.64 -13.94 14.75
N THR A 76 -8.59 -15.11 14.15
CA THR A 76 -7.80 -16.25 14.59
C THR A 76 -6.91 -16.71 13.43
N GLY A 77 -5.87 -17.49 13.73
CA GLY A 77 -4.96 -18.09 12.78
C GLY A 77 -4.37 -19.38 13.34
N ILE A 78 -3.35 -19.92 12.68
CA ILE A 78 -2.67 -21.13 13.17
C ILE A 78 -1.99 -20.90 14.53
N TRP A 79 -1.52 -19.68 14.77
CA TRP A 79 -0.82 -19.31 16.00
C TRP A 79 -1.77 -18.90 17.14
N LYS A 80 -2.99 -18.48 16.79
CA LYS A 80 -4.06 -18.10 17.72
C LYS A 80 -5.39 -18.73 17.31
N LEU A 81 -5.63 -19.94 17.77
CA LEU A 81 -6.71 -20.82 17.31
C LEU A 81 -8.11 -20.42 17.76
N CYS A 82 -8.20 -19.60 18.78
CA CYS A 82 -9.47 -19.13 19.37
C CYS A 82 -9.24 -17.81 20.10
N GLU A 83 -10.33 -17.16 20.50
CA GLU A 83 -10.33 -15.93 21.30
C GLU A 83 -9.59 -14.76 20.63
N PRO A 84 -10.18 -14.16 19.58
CA PRO A 84 -9.64 -12.95 18.98
C PRO A 84 -9.38 -11.86 20.02
N ALA A 85 -8.20 -11.20 19.92
CA ALA A 85 -7.76 -10.20 20.90
C ALA A 85 -8.07 -8.76 20.44
N THR A 86 -9.29 -8.48 20.06
CA THR A 86 -9.74 -7.16 19.56
C THR A 86 -9.41 -6.01 20.50
N HIS A 87 -9.34 -6.27 21.84
CA HIS A 87 -8.98 -5.26 22.83
C HIS A 87 -7.58 -4.65 22.59
N VAL A 88 -6.60 -5.43 22.08
CA VAL A 88 -5.25 -4.90 21.78
C VAL A 88 -5.26 -3.96 20.58
N ILE A 89 -6.17 -4.16 19.62
CA ILE A 89 -6.38 -3.19 18.53
C ILE A 89 -6.85 -1.86 19.13
N HIS A 90 -7.81 -1.90 20.06
CA HIS A 90 -8.28 -0.70 20.77
C HIS A 90 -7.16 0.00 21.56
N GLU A 91 -6.31 -0.77 22.27
CA GLU A 91 -5.14 -0.21 22.97
C GLU A 91 -4.16 0.53 22.04
N CYS A 92 -3.93 -0.01 20.84
CA CYS A 92 -3.11 0.68 19.82
C CYS A 92 -3.81 1.95 19.32
N ILE A 93 -5.13 1.94 19.15
CA ILE A 93 -5.93 3.10 18.71
C ILE A 93 -5.94 4.17 19.80
N ASP A 94 -6.09 3.81 21.10
CA ASP A 94 -5.99 4.75 22.22
C ASP A 94 -4.63 5.47 22.20
N ALA A 95 -3.53 4.72 22.05
CA ALA A 95 -2.19 5.31 21.95
C ALA A 95 -2.00 6.21 20.72
N TYR A 96 -2.64 5.87 19.58
CA TYR A 96 -2.69 6.72 18.39
C TYR A 96 -3.49 7.99 18.65
N GLY A 97 -4.62 7.91 19.36
CA GLY A 97 -5.45 9.07 19.72
C GLY A 97 -4.65 10.16 20.43
N GLU A 98 -3.76 9.76 21.34
CA GLU A 98 -2.94 10.71 22.10
C GLU A 98 -1.91 11.50 21.25
N ILE A 99 -1.48 10.94 20.09
CA ILE A 99 -0.48 11.60 19.21
C ILE A 99 -1.09 12.17 17.93
N ARG A 100 -2.36 11.93 17.67
CA ARG A 100 -3.02 12.32 16.41
C ARG A 100 -2.97 13.82 16.15
N GLU A 101 -3.07 14.66 17.18
CA GLU A 101 -3.03 16.13 17.03
C GLU A 101 -1.69 16.61 16.44
N ASN A 102 -0.59 15.90 16.67
CA ASN A 102 0.67 16.17 15.97
C ASN A 102 0.64 15.65 14.53
N LEU A 103 0.16 14.43 14.30
CA LEU A 103 0.09 13.85 12.95
C LEU A 103 -0.68 14.71 11.96
N ILE A 104 -1.79 15.35 12.39
CA ILE A 104 -2.58 16.24 11.52
C ILE A 104 -1.91 17.56 11.17
N LEU A 105 -0.81 17.93 11.83
CA LEU A 105 0.05 19.05 11.41
C LEU A 105 0.78 18.72 10.11
N HIS A 106 1.10 17.45 9.88
CA HIS A 106 1.82 16.94 8.71
C HIS A 106 0.86 16.55 7.58
N ASP A 107 -0.27 15.93 7.92
CA ASP A 107 -1.29 15.56 6.94
C ASP A 107 -2.68 15.53 7.61
N LYS A 108 -3.63 16.29 7.09
CA LYS A 108 -5.00 16.39 7.62
C LYS A 108 -5.86 15.14 7.38
N GLU A 109 -5.36 14.19 6.57
CA GLU A 109 -6.08 12.98 6.17
C GLU A 109 -5.98 11.84 7.21
N TYR A 110 -5.33 12.06 8.36
CA TYR A 110 -5.30 11.10 9.45
C TYR A 110 -6.69 10.93 10.08
N PRO A 111 -7.23 9.68 10.14
CA PRO A 111 -8.57 9.43 10.68
C PRO A 111 -8.67 9.81 12.17
N THR A 112 -9.89 10.02 12.64
CA THR A 112 -10.10 10.24 14.08
C THR A 112 -9.98 8.93 14.84
N GLU A 113 -9.55 9.01 16.10
CA GLU A 113 -9.53 7.88 17.05
C GLU A 113 -10.92 7.20 17.11
N GLN A 114 -11.98 7.98 17.31
CA GLN A 114 -13.34 7.47 17.38
C GLN A 114 -13.74 6.68 16.13
N TYR A 115 -13.39 7.20 14.93
CA TYR A 115 -13.66 6.47 13.69
C TYR A 115 -12.97 5.11 13.66
N LEU A 116 -11.70 5.02 14.09
CA LEU A 116 -10.95 3.78 14.13
C LEU A 116 -11.56 2.79 15.13
N HIS A 117 -12.03 3.26 16.29
CA HIS A 117 -12.78 2.43 17.24
C HIS A 117 -14.10 1.92 16.65
N ASP A 118 -14.85 2.77 15.95
CA ASP A 118 -16.15 2.42 15.37
C ASP A 118 -16.07 1.35 14.27
N ILE A 119 -14.93 1.26 13.57
CA ILE A 119 -14.68 0.23 12.54
C ILE A 119 -13.92 -0.99 13.07
N THR A 120 -13.63 -1.03 14.36
CA THR A 120 -12.96 -2.16 15.02
C THR A 120 -13.98 -3.18 15.50
N SER A 121 -13.77 -4.46 15.20
CA SER A 121 -14.72 -5.51 15.56
C SER A 121 -14.04 -6.87 15.73
N THR A 122 -14.83 -7.83 16.23
CA THR A 122 -14.39 -9.21 16.40
C THR A 122 -14.86 -10.08 15.22
N GLY A 123 -13.92 -10.78 14.61
CA GLY A 123 -14.14 -11.76 13.56
C GLY A 123 -14.58 -13.13 14.08
N ASN A 124 -14.46 -14.15 13.23
CA ASN A 124 -14.80 -15.50 13.61
C ASN A 124 -13.82 -16.04 14.67
N ALA A 125 -14.34 -16.57 15.76
CA ALA A 125 -13.59 -17.39 16.69
C ALA A 125 -13.53 -18.84 16.18
N GLY A 126 -12.35 -19.46 16.24
CA GLY A 126 -12.11 -20.80 15.75
C GLY A 126 -11.36 -20.83 14.43
N TYR A 127 -10.80 -21.99 14.11
CA TYR A 127 -9.82 -22.15 13.02
C TYR A 127 -10.48 -22.42 11.66
N GLY A 128 -10.05 -21.70 10.65
CA GLY A 128 -10.29 -21.97 9.23
C GLY A 128 -11.77 -22.19 8.86
N MET A 129 -11.99 -23.07 7.92
CA MET A 129 -13.34 -23.41 7.43
C MET A 129 -14.23 -24.09 8.48
N SER A 130 -13.65 -24.67 9.54
CA SER A 130 -14.43 -25.21 10.66
C SER A 130 -15.22 -24.14 11.42
N ALA A 131 -14.80 -22.87 11.33
CA ALA A 131 -15.48 -21.72 11.92
C ALA A 131 -16.48 -21.03 10.97
N VAL A 132 -16.59 -21.50 9.73
CA VAL A 132 -17.45 -20.88 8.69
C VAL A 132 -18.81 -21.58 8.60
N GLY A 133 -19.86 -20.80 8.35
CA GLY A 133 -21.20 -21.32 8.09
C GLY A 133 -22.07 -21.55 9.33
N HIS A 134 -21.56 -21.28 10.51
CA HIS A 134 -22.29 -21.33 11.77
C HIS A 134 -22.89 -19.96 12.11
N ARG A 135 -22.46 -19.37 13.22
CA ARG A 135 -22.87 -18.03 13.63
C ARG A 135 -21.95 -17.02 12.95
N GLY A 136 -22.52 -16.04 12.21
CA GLY A 136 -21.74 -14.93 11.64
C GLY A 136 -21.07 -14.09 12.74
N SER A 137 -20.03 -13.34 12.37
CA SER A 137 -19.32 -12.41 13.23
C SER A 137 -19.54 -10.96 12.79
N GLU A 138 -19.35 -10.01 13.69
CA GLU A 138 -19.39 -8.58 13.37
C GLU A 138 -18.34 -8.23 12.33
N GLY A 139 -17.13 -8.79 12.43
CA GLY A 139 -16.07 -8.60 11.45
C GLY A 139 -16.45 -9.08 10.04
N ALA A 140 -17.17 -10.20 9.91
CA ALA A 140 -17.69 -10.64 8.62
C ALA A 140 -18.75 -9.67 8.07
N ASN A 141 -19.59 -9.08 8.91
CA ASN A 141 -20.58 -8.08 8.50
C ASN A 141 -19.89 -6.78 8.03
N ILE A 142 -18.85 -6.30 8.72
CA ILE A 142 -18.06 -5.15 8.28
C ILE A 142 -17.50 -5.38 6.87
N ILE A 143 -16.98 -6.57 6.58
CA ILE A 143 -16.50 -6.91 5.22
C ILE A 143 -17.64 -6.83 4.21
N ILE A 144 -18.81 -7.41 4.52
CA ILE A 144 -19.99 -7.40 3.63
C ILE A 144 -20.43 -5.96 3.37
N ASP A 145 -20.55 -5.16 4.42
CA ASP A 145 -21.02 -3.77 4.33
C ASP A 145 -20.06 -2.90 3.52
N ALA A 146 -18.74 -3.03 3.75
CA ALA A 146 -17.73 -2.32 2.99
C ALA A 146 -17.77 -2.67 1.49
N VAL A 147 -17.89 -3.94 1.14
CA VAL A 147 -17.96 -4.37 -0.26
C VAL A 147 -19.26 -3.91 -0.93
N ASN A 148 -20.38 -3.88 -0.19
CA ASN A 148 -21.68 -3.44 -0.70
C ASN A 148 -21.83 -1.92 -0.84
N LYS A 149 -20.92 -1.11 -0.28
CA LYS A 149 -20.96 0.36 -0.47
C LYS A 149 -21.03 0.74 -1.95
N ASP A 150 -21.71 1.82 -2.25
CA ASP A 150 -21.75 2.43 -3.60
C ASP A 150 -20.43 3.16 -3.88
N ASP A 151 -19.37 2.39 -3.98
CA ASP A 151 -18.01 2.81 -4.35
C ASP A 151 -17.46 1.81 -5.36
N ALA A 152 -16.99 2.31 -6.51
CA ALA A 152 -16.47 1.47 -7.58
C ALA A 152 -15.08 0.87 -7.27
N ARG A 153 -14.37 1.43 -6.30
CA ARG A 153 -13.04 0.94 -5.90
C ARG A 153 -13.14 -0.44 -5.24
N PRO A 154 -12.20 -1.34 -5.49
CA PRO A 154 -12.14 -2.60 -4.76
C PRO A 154 -11.83 -2.38 -3.28
N VAL A 155 -12.23 -3.33 -2.45
CA VAL A 155 -11.84 -3.45 -1.05
C VAL A 155 -10.71 -4.49 -0.97
N TRP A 156 -9.55 -4.07 -0.49
CA TRP A 156 -8.44 -4.94 -0.21
C TRP A 156 -8.53 -5.47 1.22
N ILE A 157 -8.63 -6.78 1.35
CA ILE A 157 -8.68 -7.44 2.66
C ILE A 157 -7.28 -7.99 2.93
N LEU A 158 -6.64 -7.43 3.94
CA LEU A 158 -5.28 -7.73 4.38
C LEU A 158 -5.37 -8.76 5.52
N VAL A 159 -5.04 -9.99 5.21
CA VAL A 159 -5.19 -11.12 6.13
C VAL A 159 -3.85 -11.37 6.80
N TRP A 160 -3.73 -10.99 8.06
CA TRP A 160 -2.52 -11.14 8.88
C TRP A 160 -2.50 -12.47 9.64
N GLY A 161 -3.69 -12.99 9.97
CA GLY A 161 -3.88 -14.33 10.54
C GLY A 161 -4.54 -15.28 9.55
N GLY A 162 -5.58 -16.03 10.02
CA GLY A 162 -6.40 -16.87 9.17
C GLY A 162 -7.44 -16.10 8.35
N ALA A 163 -7.83 -16.66 7.22
CA ALA A 163 -8.81 -16.09 6.31
C ALA A 163 -10.27 -16.46 6.64
N ASN A 164 -10.53 -17.11 7.78
CA ASN A 164 -11.84 -17.64 8.20
C ASN A 164 -12.94 -16.58 8.22
N THR A 165 -12.64 -15.36 8.68
CA THR A 165 -13.61 -14.25 8.74
C THR A 165 -13.96 -13.74 7.33
N VAL A 166 -12.98 -13.70 6.44
CA VAL A 166 -13.19 -13.37 5.01
C VAL A 166 -14.04 -14.44 4.33
N ALA A 167 -13.74 -15.72 4.58
CA ALA A 167 -14.51 -16.83 4.07
C ALA A 167 -15.96 -16.80 4.57
N GLN A 168 -16.17 -16.45 5.86
CA GLN A 168 -17.51 -16.26 6.42
C GLN A 168 -18.28 -15.14 5.70
N ALA A 169 -17.64 -14.01 5.44
CA ALA A 169 -18.27 -12.91 4.72
C ALA A 169 -18.70 -13.33 3.30
N ILE A 170 -17.81 -13.98 2.54
CA ILE A 170 -18.10 -14.48 1.19
C ILE A 170 -19.21 -15.55 1.21
N TRP A 171 -19.15 -16.50 2.17
CA TRP A 171 -20.15 -17.53 2.34
C TRP A 171 -21.54 -16.95 2.65
N THR A 172 -21.61 -15.96 3.55
CA THR A 172 -22.85 -15.28 3.92
C THR A 172 -23.41 -14.49 2.74
N ALA A 173 -22.58 -13.72 2.04
CA ALA A 173 -22.98 -12.96 0.86
C ALA A 173 -23.51 -13.89 -0.26
N ASN A 174 -22.84 -15.04 -0.50
CA ASN A 174 -23.32 -16.02 -1.49
C ASN A 174 -24.72 -16.57 -1.17
N LYS A 175 -25.09 -16.65 0.11
CA LYS A 175 -26.41 -17.13 0.52
C LYS A 175 -27.50 -16.06 0.54
N SER A 176 -27.12 -14.81 0.80
CA SER A 176 -28.07 -13.71 0.98
C SER A 176 -28.32 -12.89 -0.30
N HIS A 177 -27.37 -12.87 -1.23
CA HIS A 177 -27.47 -12.09 -2.47
C HIS A 177 -28.08 -12.89 -3.60
N SER A 178 -28.68 -12.20 -4.58
CA SER A 178 -28.93 -12.81 -5.90
C SER A 178 -27.62 -13.21 -6.56
N LYS A 179 -27.67 -14.12 -7.54
CA LYS A 179 -26.46 -14.51 -8.28
C LYS A 179 -25.77 -13.30 -8.91
N GLU A 180 -26.53 -12.38 -9.48
CA GLU A 180 -26.00 -11.16 -10.12
C GLU A 180 -25.31 -10.25 -9.11
N ASP A 181 -25.92 -10.03 -7.95
CA ASP A 181 -25.35 -9.16 -6.92
C ASP A 181 -24.12 -9.81 -6.24
N PHE A 182 -24.13 -11.13 -6.07
CA PHE A 182 -22.96 -11.85 -5.61
C PHE A 182 -21.78 -11.79 -6.61
N ASP A 183 -22.06 -11.85 -7.91
CA ASP A 183 -21.02 -11.66 -8.93
C ASP A 183 -20.43 -10.24 -8.92
N LYS A 184 -21.26 -9.21 -8.63
CA LYS A 184 -20.76 -7.82 -8.39
C LYS A 184 -19.94 -7.74 -7.11
N PHE A 185 -20.41 -8.37 -6.03
CA PHE A 185 -19.73 -8.42 -4.75
C PHE A 185 -18.32 -9.00 -4.88
N LYS A 186 -18.16 -10.18 -5.49
CA LYS A 186 -16.86 -10.82 -5.72
C LYS A 186 -15.87 -9.93 -6.50
N LYS A 187 -16.34 -9.21 -7.51
CA LYS A 187 -15.51 -8.33 -8.34
C LYS A 187 -14.85 -7.19 -7.57
N LYS A 188 -15.43 -6.79 -6.45
CA LYS A 188 -14.88 -5.74 -5.58
C LYS A 188 -13.89 -6.27 -4.55
N ILE A 189 -13.77 -7.57 -4.34
CA ILE A 189 -12.87 -8.15 -3.33
C ILE A 189 -11.47 -8.35 -3.92
N ARG A 190 -10.46 -7.98 -3.13
CA ARG A 190 -9.05 -8.31 -3.30
C ARG A 190 -8.54 -8.84 -1.98
N ILE A 191 -7.75 -9.89 -2.00
CA ILE A 191 -7.22 -10.52 -0.78
C ILE A 191 -5.70 -10.55 -0.87
N TYR A 192 -5.05 -10.07 0.18
CA TYR A 192 -3.63 -10.32 0.42
C TYR A 192 -3.54 -11.20 1.67
N ASP A 193 -3.26 -12.49 1.46
CA ASP A 193 -3.20 -13.56 2.46
C ASP A 193 -1.75 -13.77 2.88
N LEU A 194 -1.43 -13.44 4.12
CA LEU A 194 -0.10 -13.60 4.66
C LEU A 194 0.06 -14.99 5.28
N ALA A 195 1.09 -15.69 4.86
CA ALA A 195 1.56 -16.96 5.41
C ALA A 195 0.59 -18.14 5.26
N ALA A 196 -0.64 -17.96 4.74
CA ALA A 196 -1.64 -19.03 4.63
C ALA A 196 -1.90 -19.72 5.98
N GLN A 197 -2.35 -18.95 6.97
CA GLN A 197 -2.42 -19.40 8.36
C GLN A 197 -3.65 -20.28 8.67
N ASP A 198 -4.54 -20.51 7.70
CA ASP A 198 -5.63 -21.49 7.78
C ASP A 198 -6.06 -22.01 6.39
N ASP A 199 -7.00 -22.95 6.34
CA ASP A 199 -7.49 -23.53 5.09
C ASP A 199 -8.55 -22.68 4.37
N ALA A 200 -9.00 -21.58 4.98
CA ALA A 200 -10.06 -20.75 4.42
C ALA A 200 -9.59 -19.97 3.17
N GLY A 201 -8.33 -19.50 3.15
CA GLY A 201 -7.77 -18.86 1.96
C GLY A 201 -7.72 -19.80 0.73
N ALA A 202 -7.35 -21.07 0.96
CA ALA A 202 -7.36 -22.11 -0.07
C ALA A 202 -8.79 -22.41 -0.56
N TRP A 203 -9.76 -22.49 0.35
CA TRP A 203 -11.18 -22.66 0.01
C TRP A 203 -11.69 -21.50 -0.86
N ILE A 204 -11.34 -20.24 -0.52
CA ILE A 204 -11.73 -19.05 -1.31
C ILE A 204 -11.16 -19.18 -2.74
N ALA A 205 -9.85 -19.41 -2.87
CA ALA A 205 -9.18 -19.48 -4.16
C ALA A 205 -9.70 -20.62 -5.05
N LYS A 206 -10.06 -21.76 -4.45
CA LYS A 206 -10.61 -22.92 -5.17
C LYS A 206 -12.06 -22.70 -5.60
N THR A 207 -12.87 -22.14 -4.69
CA THR A 207 -14.32 -22.01 -4.91
C THR A 207 -14.65 -20.79 -5.78
N TYR A 208 -13.88 -19.71 -5.64
CA TYR A 208 -14.08 -18.43 -6.30
C TYR A 208 -12.80 -17.95 -7.02
N PRO A 209 -12.37 -18.63 -8.07
CA PRO A 209 -11.10 -18.34 -8.76
C PRO A 209 -11.08 -16.99 -9.49
N ASP A 210 -12.20 -16.29 -9.54
CA ASP A 210 -12.36 -14.93 -10.03
C ASP A 210 -12.05 -13.84 -8.97
N ILE A 211 -11.90 -14.20 -7.70
CA ILE A 211 -11.40 -13.32 -6.67
C ILE A 211 -9.87 -13.25 -6.76
N LEU A 212 -9.33 -12.02 -6.84
CA LEU A 212 -7.88 -11.83 -6.81
C LEU A 212 -7.36 -12.18 -5.41
N LEU A 213 -6.49 -13.19 -5.34
CA LEU A 213 -5.81 -13.60 -4.12
C LEU A 213 -4.29 -13.58 -4.33
N ILE A 214 -3.61 -12.76 -3.53
CA ILE A 214 -2.16 -12.77 -3.36
C ILE A 214 -1.86 -13.60 -2.10
N ARG A 215 -0.89 -14.50 -2.19
CA ARG A 215 -0.40 -15.27 -1.05
C ARG A 215 1.10 -15.07 -0.88
N ASN A 216 1.47 -14.43 0.20
CA ASN A 216 2.85 -14.20 0.59
C ASN A 216 3.24 -15.20 1.68
N VAL A 217 3.99 -16.24 1.32
CA VAL A 217 4.43 -17.28 2.27
C VAL A 217 5.91 -17.15 2.61
N LYS A 218 6.68 -16.48 1.75
CA LYS A 218 8.14 -16.42 1.88
C LYS A 218 8.66 -14.99 1.95
N SER A 219 8.28 -14.14 1.00
CA SER A 219 8.93 -12.83 0.84
C SER A 219 8.72 -11.90 2.02
N PHE A 220 7.63 -12.04 2.80
CA PHE A 220 7.38 -11.25 4.01
C PHE A 220 8.52 -11.33 5.04
N LYS A 221 9.21 -12.48 5.10
CA LYS A 221 10.38 -12.66 5.96
C LYS A 221 11.54 -11.73 5.58
N GLY A 222 11.52 -11.16 4.38
CA GLY A 222 12.43 -10.10 3.94
C GLY A 222 12.23 -8.77 4.68
N MET A 223 11.17 -8.59 5.45
CA MET A 223 11.01 -7.43 6.35
C MET A 223 12.13 -7.41 7.37
N SER A 224 12.20 -8.35 8.26
CA SER A 224 13.35 -8.56 9.13
C SER A 224 13.20 -9.78 10.06
N TYR A 225 12.82 -10.91 9.50
CA TYR A 225 12.79 -12.13 10.28
C TYR A 225 14.22 -12.58 10.60
N ARG A 226 14.56 -12.63 11.88
CA ARG A 226 15.89 -13.01 12.39
C ARG A 226 15.76 -14.12 13.41
N PHE A 227 15.72 -15.34 12.96
CA PHE A 227 15.97 -16.46 13.86
C PHE A 227 17.49 -16.66 14.00
N ASN A 228 17.96 -16.88 15.22
CA ASN A 228 19.37 -17.09 15.53
C ASN A 228 19.89 -18.48 15.05
N ASN A 229 19.22 -19.12 14.10
CA ASN A 229 19.61 -20.39 13.54
C ASN A 229 19.94 -20.26 12.04
N ASP A 230 20.80 -21.12 11.55
CA ASP A 230 21.25 -21.13 10.16
C ASP A 230 20.10 -21.35 9.17
N GLU A 231 19.00 -21.95 9.59
CA GLU A 231 17.83 -22.25 8.76
C GLU A 231 17.20 -20.98 8.17
N TRP A 232 17.23 -19.85 8.88
CA TRP A 232 16.62 -18.59 8.45
C TRP A 232 17.63 -17.55 7.94
N ASN A 233 18.94 -17.85 7.99
CA ASN A 233 19.96 -16.92 7.50
C ASN A 233 19.81 -16.56 6.02
N HIS A 234 19.19 -17.44 5.22
CA HIS A 234 18.94 -17.21 3.80
C HIS A 234 17.89 -16.10 3.52
N THR A 235 17.09 -15.70 4.52
CA THR A 235 16.13 -14.59 4.38
C THR A 235 16.77 -13.22 4.60
N ARG A 236 18.03 -13.20 5.06
CA ARG A 236 18.79 -11.98 5.37
C ARG A 236 19.34 -11.36 4.09
N GLY A 237 19.51 -10.05 4.13
CA GLY A 237 20.11 -9.29 3.02
C GLY A 237 19.76 -7.81 3.04
N GLY A 238 20.40 -7.08 2.16
CA GLY A 238 20.27 -5.63 2.09
C GLY A 238 20.89 -4.93 3.30
N ASP A 239 20.42 -3.74 3.61
CA ASP A 239 20.85 -2.99 4.79
C ASP A 239 20.18 -3.52 6.06
N GLU A 240 20.91 -4.22 6.88
CA GLU A 240 20.43 -4.77 8.14
C GLU A 240 20.64 -3.81 9.33
N SER A 241 21.35 -2.70 9.14
CA SER A 241 21.61 -1.72 10.21
C SER A 241 20.34 -1.02 10.67
N VAL A 242 19.36 -0.87 9.77
CA VAL A 242 18.07 -0.21 10.03
C VAL A 242 16.99 -1.13 10.61
N VAL A 243 17.36 -2.37 10.95
CA VAL A 243 16.47 -3.36 11.58
C VAL A 243 17.13 -4.03 12.80
N THR A 244 18.02 -3.34 13.46
CA THR A 244 18.58 -3.79 14.76
C THR A 244 17.62 -3.42 15.91
N PRO A 245 17.65 -4.16 17.04
CA PRO A 245 16.90 -3.75 18.24
C PRO A 245 17.20 -2.33 18.67
N GLU A 246 18.47 -1.91 18.58
CA GLU A 246 18.92 -0.57 18.92
C GLU A 246 18.31 0.49 17.99
N TRP A 247 18.25 0.19 16.68
CA TRP A 247 17.61 1.08 15.70
C TRP A 247 16.11 1.24 16.00
N VAL A 248 15.41 0.15 16.25
CA VAL A 248 13.96 0.16 16.59
C VAL A 248 13.73 0.92 17.88
N LYS A 249 14.52 0.65 18.90
CA LYS A 249 14.43 1.34 20.18
C LYS A 249 14.59 2.86 20.04
N HIS A 250 15.56 3.28 19.23
CA HIS A 250 15.88 4.70 19.05
C HIS A 250 14.92 5.42 18.13
N ASN A 251 14.50 4.80 17.02
CA ASN A 251 13.74 5.48 15.98
C ASN A 251 12.22 5.24 16.07
N ILE A 252 11.77 4.24 16.86
CA ILE A 252 10.36 3.89 16.95
C ILE A 252 9.82 4.01 18.38
N GLN A 253 10.50 3.37 19.36
CA GLN A 253 9.94 3.23 20.70
C GLN A 253 10.21 4.45 21.60
N GLN A 254 11.44 4.96 21.63
CA GLN A 254 11.86 6.00 22.56
C GLN A 254 11.65 7.41 21.97
N GLY A 255 10.97 8.26 22.73
CA GLY A 255 10.80 9.66 22.36
C GLY A 255 9.67 9.93 21.36
N HIS A 256 8.88 8.90 20.97
CA HIS A 256 7.83 9.02 19.94
C HIS A 256 6.41 8.89 20.54
N GLY A 257 6.25 9.27 21.80
CA GLY A 257 4.95 9.30 22.48
C GLY A 257 4.35 7.94 22.82
N PRO A 258 3.09 7.89 23.24
CA PRO A 258 2.41 6.67 23.64
C PRO A 258 2.40 5.59 22.56
N LEU A 259 2.25 5.96 21.28
CA LEU A 259 2.23 5.00 20.18
C LEU A 259 3.56 4.26 20.01
N GLY A 260 4.70 4.96 20.22
CA GLY A 260 6.01 4.31 20.24
C GLY A 260 6.19 3.37 21.43
N GLN A 261 5.56 3.67 22.58
CA GLN A 261 5.65 2.83 23.78
C GLN A 261 4.88 1.51 23.66
N VAL A 262 3.80 1.46 22.89
CA VAL A 262 3.03 0.23 22.66
C VAL A 262 3.61 -0.63 21.53
N TYR A 263 4.67 -0.19 20.85
CA TYR A 263 5.37 -1.00 19.87
C TYR A 263 6.20 -2.08 20.59
N PRO A 264 5.89 -3.39 20.38
CA PRO A 264 6.57 -4.48 21.08
C PRO A 264 8.08 -4.56 20.77
N ASP A 265 8.84 -5.08 21.72
CA ASP A 265 10.26 -5.36 21.50
C ASP A 265 10.46 -6.36 20.35
N ALA A 266 11.38 -6.03 19.47
CA ALA A 266 11.72 -6.85 18.34
C ALA A 266 12.81 -7.86 18.71
N LEU A 267 12.43 -9.07 19.11
CA LEU A 267 13.37 -10.11 19.51
C LEU A 267 13.80 -11.00 18.35
N HIS A 268 12.83 -11.54 17.59
CA HIS A 268 13.11 -12.51 16.51
C HIS A 268 12.25 -12.29 15.26
N ILE A 269 11.04 -11.75 15.40
CA ILE A 269 10.05 -11.55 14.36
C ILE A 269 9.67 -10.08 14.35
N TRP A 270 9.73 -9.42 13.18
CA TRP A 270 9.41 -8.01 13.05
C TRP A 270 8.47 -7.81 11.88
N GLU A 271 7.29 -7.28 12.20
CA GLU A 271 6.36 -6.72 11.25
C GLU A 271 6.10 -7.63 10.03
N GLY A 272 5.89 -8.94 10.30
CA GLY A 272 5.59 -9.89 9.24
C GLY A 272 4.38 -9.51 8.39
N ASP A 273 3.43 -8.79 8.96
CA ASP A 273 2.16 -8.40 8.33
C ASP A 273 2.23 -7.10 7.55
N THR A 274 3.22 -6.25 7.84
CA THR A 274 3.43 -4.96 7.19
C THR A 274 3.48 -5.03 5.66
N PRO A 275 4.05 -6.05 5.00
CA PRO A 275 4.04 -6.16 3.53
C PRO A 275 2.65 -6.09 2.91
N THR A 276 1.60 -6.46 3.62
CA THR A 276 0.22 -6.45 3.10
C THR A 276 -0.25 -5.05 2.72
N PHE A 277 -0.11 -4.06 3.61
CA PHE A 277 -0.46 -2.67 3.28
C PHE A 277 0.68 -1.95 2.54
N PHE A 278 1.94 -2.35 2.69
CA PHE A 278 3.04 -1.85 1.90
C PHE A 278 2.88 -2.13 0.39
N TYR A 279 2.21 -3.23 0.04
CA TYR A 279 1.85 -3.52 -1.33
C TYR A 279 0.92 -2.46 -1.93
N LEU A 280 0.11 -1.82 -1.10
CA LEU A 280 -0.89 -0.82 -1.48
C LEU A 280 -0.41 0.63 -1.32
N MET A 281 0.81 0.85 -0.82
CA MET A 281 1.33 2.19 -0.58
C MET A 281 1.30 3.05 -1.84
N PRO A 282 0.62 4.21 -1.82
CA PRO A 282 0.57 5.12 -2.96
C PRO A 282 1.86 5.94 -3.05
N ASN A 283 3.00 5.27 -3.20
CA ASN A 283 4.33 5.87 -3.26
C ASN A 283 4.91 5.98 -4.68
N GLY A 284 4.14 5.58 -5.70
CA GLY A 284 4.54 5.68 -7.11
C GLY A 284 5.24 4.44 -7.68
N LEU A 285 5.43 3.37 -6.88
CA LEU A 285 6.12 2.16 -7.31
C LEU A 285 5.26 1.21 -8.13
N ASN A 286 3.98 1.02 -7.79
CA ASN A 286 3.15 0.03 -8.45
C ASN A 286 1.69 0.47 -8.60
N ASP A 287 1.00 -0.25 -9.48
CA ASP A 287 -0.44 -0.34 -9.56
C ASP A 287 -0.83 -1.65 -8.84
N PRO A 288 -1.59 -1.62 -7.73
CA PRO A 288 -1.96 -2.83 -6.99
C PRO A 288 -2.72 -3.88 -7.81
N GLU A 289 -3.34 -3.48 -8.91
CA GLU A 289 -4.00 -4.41 -9.85
C GLU A 289 -3.00 -5.12 -10.79
N LYS A 290 -1.68 -4.86 -10.63
CA LYS A 290 -0.59 -5.42 -11.43
C LYS A 290 0.45 -6.10 -10.52
N GLN A 291 0.15 -7.33 -10.09
CA GLN A 291 0.89 -8.04 -9.05
C GLN A 291 2.38 -8.26 -9.37
N TRP A 292 2.72 -8.28 -10.66
CA TRP A 292 4.10 -8.46 -11.14
C TRP A 292 4.98 -7.22 -11.09
N GLN A 293 4.42 -6.04 -10.79
CA GLN A 293 5.18 -4.79 -10.83
C GLN A 293 6.20 -4.65 -9.71
N GLY A 294 5.96 -5.24 -8.55
CA GLY A 294 6.81 -5.11 -7.37
C GLY A 294 6.65 -3.76 -6.65
N SER A 295 6.65 -3.82 -5.32
CA SER A 295 6.45 -2.70 -4.39
C SER A 295 7.18 -2.96 -3.09
N TRP A 296 7.01 -2.10 -2.10
CA TRP A 296 7.51 -2.36 -0.74
C TRP A 296 6.96 -3.67 -0.14
N GLY A 297 5.76 -4.07 -0.55
CA GLY A 297 5.10 -5.31 -0.10
C GLY A 297 5.39 -6.55 -0.96
N GLY A 298 6.40 -6.51 -1.81
CA GLY A 298 6.82 -7.66 -2.62
C GLY A 298 6.36 -7.62 -4.08
N ARG A 299 6.71 -8.69 -4.81
CA ARG A 299 6.35 -8.93 -6.20
C ARG A 299 5.80 -10.35 -6.34
N PHE A 300 4.74 -10.51 -7.15
CA PHE A 300 3.99 -11.77 -7.24
C PHE A 300 3.78 -12.21 -8.67
N GLY A 301 3.93 -13.52 -8.89
CA GLY A 301 3.65 -14.19 -10.15
C GLY A 301 2.41 -15.07 -10.05
N ARG A 302 1.72 -15.31 -11.16
CA ARG A 302 0.58 -16.22 -11.17
C ARG A 302 1.06 -17.66 -11.19
N GLU A 303 0.69 -18.42 -10.17
CA GLU A 303 1.07 -19.81 -9.99
C GLU A 303 -0.13 -20.71 -9.71
N LYS A 304 0.05 -22.00 -9.96
CA LYS A 304 -0.92 -23.02 -9.59
C LYS A 304 -0.44 -23.71 -8.31
N GLU A 305 -1.14 -23.43 -7.22
CA GLU A 305 -0.82 -24.02 -5.92
C GLU A 305 -1.19 -25.51 -5.89
N LYS A 306 -0.31 -26.30 -5.30
CA LYS A 306 -0.49 -27.74 -5.16
C LYS A 306 -0.73 -28.17 -3.71
N ASN A 307 -0.35 -27.31 -2.75
CA ASN A 307 -0.49 -27.56 -1.32
C ASN A 307 -1.51 -26.62 -0.70
N VAL A 308 -2.22 -27.09 0.32
CA VAL A 308 -3.32 -26.33 0.92
C VAL A 308 -2.80 -25.22 1.86
N ASN A 309 -1.94 -25.56 2.78
CA ASN A 309 -1.44 -24.66 3.81
C ASN A 309 0.01 -24.97 4.13
N VAL A 310 0.92 -24.18 3.60
CA VAL A 310 2.36 -24.47 3.74
C VAL A 310 2.84 -24.33 5.19
N ILE A 311 2.27 -23.38 5.95
CA ILE A 311 2.63 -23.17 7.36
C ILE A 311 1.80 -24.04 8.29
N ALA A 312 0.49 -24.13 8.06
CA ALA A 312 -0.41 -24.95 8.89
C ALA A 312 -0.01 -26.42 8.90
N ASP A 313 0.47 -26.97 7.77
CA ASP A 313 0.96 -28.35 7.67
C ASP A 313 2.16 -28.63 8.58
N GLN A 314 3.02 -27.64 8.82
CA GLN A 314 4.19 -27.81 9.69
C GLN A 314 3.85 -27.83 11.19
N TYR A 315 2.77 -27.14 11.59
CA TYR A 315 2.48 -26.84 13.01
C TYR A 315 1.11 -27.32 13.49
N ALA A 316 0.26 -27.81 12.60
CA ALA A 316 -1.12 -28.19 12.90
C ALA A 316 -1.29 -29.15 14.10
N GLY A 317 -0.31 -29.99 14.36
CA GLY A 317 -0.32 -30.90 15.50
C GLY A 317 0.20 -30.30 16.81
N ALA A 318 1.00 -29.22 16.74
CA ALA A 318 1.77 -28.72 17.89
C ALA A 318 0.96 -27.79 18.82
N TYR A 319 0.05 -26.99 18.26
CA TYR A 319 -0.62 -25.93 19.01
C TYR A 319 -2.09 -26.23 19.40
N CYS A 320 -2.66 -27.30 18.88
CA CYS A 320 -4.09 -27.57 19.03
C CYS A 320 -4.43 -28.58 20.12
N ASN A 321 -3.50 -29.13 20.87
CA ASN A 321 -3.74 -30.24 21.81
C ASN A 321 -4.60 -31.37 21.18
N GLY A 322 -4.39 -31.68 19.91
CA GLY A 322 -5.17 -32.66 19.16
C GLY A 322 -6.57 -32.22 18.76
N ARG A 323 -6.93 -30.94 18.87
CA ARG A 323 -8.26 -30.40 18.55
C ARG A 323 -8.35 -29.61 17.24
N CYS A 324 -7.24 -29.29 16.60
CA CYS A 324 -7.25 -28.63 15.31
C CYS A 324 -7.10 -29.67 14.20
N TRP A 325 -8.16 -29.82 13.47
CA TRP A 325 -8.16 -30.58 12.23
C TRP A 325 -7.74 -29.61 11.13
N VAL A 326 -6.47 -29.67 10.73
CA VAL A 326 -6.10 -29.21 9.40
C VAL A 326 -6.69 -30.24 8.48
N ASN A 327 -7.71 -29.90 7.73
CA ASN A 327 -8.17 -30.75 6.66
C ASN A 327 -7.04 -30.80 5.61
N GLU A 328 -6.32 -31.91 5.54
CA GLU A 328 -5.29 -32.17 4.54
C GLU A 328 -5.85 -32.18 3.11
N GLU A 329 -7.17 -32.10 2.94
CA GLU A 329 -7.92 -32.01 1.70
C GLU A 329 -9.08 -31.04 1.89
N PRO A 330 -9.58 -30.42 0.89
CA PRO A 330 -9.79 -30.75 -0.51
C PRO A 330 -9.36 -29.63 -1.50
N TYR A 331 -8.56 -28.67 -1.08
CA TYR A 331 -8.35 -27.44 -1.83
C TYR A 331 -7.01 -27.42 -2.58
N LEU A 332 -6.80 -28.41 -3.43
CA LEU A 332 -5.66 -28.50 -4.31
C LEU A 332 -5.94 -27.92 -5.68
N ASP A 333 -4.89 -27.62 -6.44
CA ASP A 333 -4.97 -27.24 -7.85
C ASP A 333 -5.77 -25.95 -8.12
N TYR A 334 -5.55 -24.92 -7.35
CA TYR A 334 -6.11 -23.58 -7.58
C TYR A 334 -5.04 -22.56 -8.02
N TRP A 335 -5.48 -21.49 -8.67
CA TRP A 335 -4.62 -20.41 -9.12
C TRP A 335 -4.63 -19.25 -8.14
N LEU A 336 -3.46 -18.69 -7.87
CA LEU A 336 -3.26 -17.50 -7.06
C LEU A 336 -2.05 -16.69 -7.56
N TYR A 337 -1.75 -15.57 -6.91
CA TYR A 337 -0.49 -14.86 -7.08
C TYR A 337 0.42 -15.17 -5.91
N ALA A 338 1.57 -15.82 -6.19
CA ALA A 338 2.56 -16.26 -5.22
C ALA A 338 3.84 -15.42 -5.32
N ASP A 339 4.69 -15.50 -4.29
CA ASP A 339 5.98 -14.83 -4.21
C ASP A 339 6.84 -15.04 -5.46
N ALA A 340 7.28 -13.96 -6.09
CA ALA A 340 8.17 -13.99 -7.25
C ALA A 340 9.57 -13.44 -6.90
N PRO A 341 10.65 -14.09 -7.38
CA PRO A 341 12.00 -13.65 -7.07
C PRO A 341 12.38 -12.37 -7.80
N ASP A 342 13.20 -11.55 -7.15
CA ASP A 342 13.89 -10.42 -7.74
C ASP A 342 15.39 -10.69 -7.84
N ILE A 343 16.06 -9.97 -8.76
CA ILE A 343 17.52 -9.90 -8.81
C ILE A 343 17.94 -8.49 -8.41
N TRP A 344 18.72 -8.38 -7.35
CA TRP A 344 19.17 -7.11 -6.84
C TRP A 344 20.56 -7.20 -6.22
N SER A 345 21.37 -6.17 -6.45
CA SER A 345 22.72 -6.09 -5.89
C SER A 345 22.80 -5.00 -4.84
N TYR A 346 23.38 -5.33 -3.71
CA TYR A 346 23.69 -4.41 -2.62
C TYR A 346 25.08 -4.67 -2.10
N ASN A 347 25.91 -3.64 -2.04
CA ASN A 347 27.35 -3.78 -1.85
C ASN A 347 27.92 -4.81 -2.85
N ASP A 348 28.74 -5.73 -2.45
CA ASP A 348 29.35 -6.73 -3.34
C ASP A 348 28.52 -8.03 -3.47
N THR A 349 27.25 -8.01 -3.02
CA THR A 349 26.39 -9.20 -3.02
C THR A 349 25.23 -9.03 -4.00
N THR A 350 25.04 -10.03 -4.87
CA THR A 350 23.85 -10.12 -5.73
C THR A 350 22.88 -11.15 -5.18
N TYR A 351 21.69 -10.73 -4.89
CA TYR A 351 20.58 -11.56 -4.43
C TYR A 351 19.71 -11.95 -5.63
N ASN A 352 19.30 -13.23 -5.66
CA ASN A 352 18.32 -13.75 -6.62
C ASN A 352 17.35 -14.66 -5.85
N ASN A 353 16.37 -14.06 -5.20
CA ASN A 353 15.42 -14.78 -4.35
C ASN A 353 14.15 -13.95 -4.13
N VAL A 354 13.16 -14.56 -3.49
CA VAL A 354 11.86 -13.89 -3.22
C VAL A 354 11.97 -12.82 -2.12
N TRP A 355 12.88 -12.99 -1.15
CA TRP A 355 13.01 -12.05 -0.01
C TRP A 355 13.55 -10.70 -0.46
N CYS A 356 14.41 -10.67 -1.48
CA CYS A 356 14.96 -9.41 -1.97
C CYS A 356 13.90 -8.53 -2.66
N SER A 357 12.76 -9.06 -3.06
CA SER A 357 11.64 -8.26 -3.54
C SER A 357 11.09 -7.30 -2.49
N ILE A 358 11.37 -7.56 -1.20
CA ILE A 358 11.02 -6.72 -0.06
C ILE A 358 12.25 -6.01 0.50
N PHE A 359 13.32 -6.71 0.89
CA PHE A 359 14.43 -6.07 1.58
C PHE A 359 15.24 -5.08 0.73
N ARG A 360 15.11 -5.12 -0.60
CA ARG A 360 15.70 -4.09 -1.49
C ARG A 360 15.20 -2.67 -1.21
N TRP A 361 14.06 -2.53 -0.58
CA TRP A 361 13.43 -1.26 -0.23
C TRP A 361 13.61 -0.90 1.25
N ARG A 362 14.34 -1.72 2.01
CA ARG A 362 14.34 -1.67 3.47
C ARG A 362 14.80 -0.33 4.03
N THR A 363 15.89 0.23 3.54
CA THR A 363 16.37 1.52 3.98
C THR A 363 15.32 2.61 3.78
N ASP A 364 14.64 2.60 2.63
CA ASP A 364 13.65 3.60 2.28
C ASP A 364 12.42 3.52 3.20
N TYR A 365 11.84 2.32 3.39
CA TYR A 365 10.65 2.20 4.24
C TYR A 365 10.95 2.31 5.74
N GLN A 366 12.15 2.02 6.16
CA GLN A 366 12.54 2.22 7.57
C GLN A 366 12.76 3.70 7.87
N ASN A 367 13.41 4.43 6.99
CA ASN A 367 13.56 5.88 7.12
C ASN A 367 12.20 6.60 7.09
N ASP A 368 11.30 6.18 6.20
CA ASP A 368 9.94 6.71 6.13
C ASP A 368 9.17 6.44 7.44
N PHE A 369 9.34 5.25 8.04
CA PHE A 369 8.74 4.95 9.33
C PHE A 369 9.32 5.81 10.46
N ALA A 370 10.63 5.97 10.51
CA ALA A 370 11.29 6.83 11.49
C ALA A 370 10.79 8.29 11.40
N ALA A 371 10.65 8.82 10.17
CA ALA A 371 10.09 10.16 9.97
C ALA A 371 8.65 10.27 10.47
N ARG A 372 7.80 9.27 10.18
CA ARG A 372 6.41 9.26 10.66
C ARG A 372 6.30 9.11 12.17
N MET A 373 7.23 8.41 12.81
CA MET A 373 7.31 8.38 14.26
C MET A 373 7.76 9.74 14.83
N ASP A 374 8.68 10.45 14.16
CA ASP A 374 9.00 11.83 14.46
C ASP A 374 7.76 12.75 14.36
N TRP A 375 6.88 12.55 13.37
CA TRP A 375 5.62 13.31 13.23
C TRP A 375 4.66 13.11 14.41
N CYS A 376 4.79 12.03 15.18
CA CYS A 376 3.99 11.82 16.38
C CYS A 376 4.28 12.87 17.48
N VAL A 377 5.45 13.51 17.47
CA VAL A 377 5.94 14.36 18.56
C VAL A 377 6.55 15.69 18.11
N LYS A 378 6.81 15.85 16.81
CA LYS A 378 7.38 17.09 16.24
C LYS A 378 6.31 17.86 15.47
N ASP A 379 6.45 19.16 15.38
CA ASP A 379 5.69 19.98 14.47
C ASP A 379 6.23 19.89 13.04
N TYR A 380 5.51 20.47 12.07
CA TYR A 380 5.86 20.38 10.65
C TYR A 380 7.26 20.90 10.34
N ASP A 381 7.65 22.05 10.89
CA ASP A 381 8.92 22.70 10.57
C ASP A 381 10.15 21.97 11.16
N ASN A 382 9.94 21.03 12.08
CA ASN A 382 10.99 20.28 12.78
C ASN A 382 11.05 18.78 12.39
N ALA A 383 10.29 18.38 11.40
CA ALA A 383 10.26 17.01 10.87
C ALA A 383 10.54 17.00 9.37
N ASN A 384 11.02 15.88 8.85
CA ASN A 384 11.28 15.70 7.42
C ASN A 384 10.05 15.11 6.69
N HIS A 385 9.83 15.53 5.43
CA HIS A 385 8.72 15.08 4.59
C HIS A 385 9.21 14.57 3.23
N ASN A 386 8.47 13.59 2.67
CA ASN A 386 8.85 12.98 1.41
C ASN A 386 8.88 13.98 0.25
N PRO A 387 9.90 13.89 -0.62
CA PRO A 387 9.95 14.68 -1.84
C PRO A 387 8.72 14.45 -2.73
N ILE A 388 8.31 15.46 -3.48
CA ILE A 388 7.16 15.41 -4.39
C ILE A 388 7.64 15.17 -5.82
N THR A 389 7.35 13.98 -6.35
CA THR A 389 7.71 13.62 -7.73
C THR A 389 6.71 14.18 -8.74
N ILE A 390 7.18 14.91 -9.74
CA ILE A 390 6.38 15.41 -10.86
C ILE A 390 7.06 15.01 -12.16
N ILE A 391 6.44 14.13 -12.95
CA ILE A 391 7.01 13.60 -14.18
C ILE A 391 6.22 14.08 -15.38
N ASN A 392 6.87 14.80 -16.32
CA ASN A 392 6.21 15.33 -17.52
C ASN A 392 4.87 16.04 -17.20
N GLU A 393 4.83 16.88 -16.17
CA GLU A 393 3.66 17.59 -15.63
C GLU A 393 2.67 16.72 -14.85
N ASP A 394 2.81 15.41 -14.82
CA ASP A 394 1.98 14.53 -14.03
C ASP A 394 2.38 14.62 -12.55
N LYS A 395 1.42 15.07 -11.72
CA LYS A 395 1.55 15.25 -10.27
C LYS A 395 0.98 14.09 -9.47
N THR A 396 0.34 13.13 -10.14
CA THR A 396 -0.24 11.96 -9.46
C THR A 396 0.86 11.03 -8.97
N LYS A 397 0.52 10.10 -8.10
CA LYS A 397 1.41 9.00 -7.71
C LYS A 397 1.15 7.72 -8.52
N ASN A 398 0.30 7.80 -9.56
CA ASN A 398 -0.04 6.64 -10.39
C ASN A 398 1.12 6.22 -11.29
N VAL A 399 1.15 4.95 -11.66
CA VAL A 399 2.05 4.44 -12.69
C VAL A 399 1.76 5.13 -14.03
N ILE A 400 2.80 5.60 -14.70
CA ILE A 400 2.69 6.27 -16.00
C ILE A 400 2.88 5.23 -17.11
N TYR A 401 1.89 5.08 -17.98
CA TYR A 401 1.94 4.20 -19.14
C TYR A 401 2.17 5.01 -20.40
N ILE A 402 3.22 4.68 -21.17
CA ILE A 402 3.56 5.32 -22.45
C ILE A 402 3.90 4.29 -23.50
N SER A 403 3.83 4.70 -24.77
CA SER A 403 4.28 3.89 -25.89
C SER A 403 5.50 4.51 -26.54
N ALA A 404 6.43 3.69 -27.06
CA ALA A 404 7.59 4.13 -27.77
C ALA A 404 7.96 3.17 -28.91
N ARG A 405 8.54 3.69 -30.01
CA ARG A 405 9.01 2.85 -31.12
C ARG A 405 10.33 2.17 -30.76
N PRO A 406 10.52 0.88 -31.12
CA PRO A 406 11.83 0.27 -31.10
C PRO A 406 12.87 1.12 -31.86
N GLY A 407 14.10 1.18 -31.37
CA GLY A 407 15.17 2.00 -31.91
C GLY A 407 15.07 3.52 -31.61
N SER A 408 13.99 3.96 -30.97
CA SER A 408 13.81 5.36 -30.57
C SER A 408 14.35 5.64 -29.16
N PHE A 409 14.13 6.86 -28.67
CA PHE A 409 14.42 7.22 -27.27
C PHE A 409 13.30 8.04 -26.66
N VAL A 410 13.07 7.81 -25.36
CA VAL A 410 12.09 8.52 -24.54
C VAL A 410 12.83 9.55 -23.67
N LYS A 411 12.46 10.83 -23.81
CA LYS A 411 12.91 11.91 -22.93
C LYS A 411 11.93 12.08 -21.80
N ILE A 412 12.42 12.11 -20.58
CA ILE A 412 11.60 12.27 -19.37
C ILE A 412 12.02 13.56 -18.66
N SER A 413 11.09 14.22 -17.99
CA SER A 413 11.36 15.43 -17.21
C SER A 413 10.79 15.32 -15.81
N ALA A 414 11.67 15.33 -14.81
CA ALA A 414 11.35 15.45 -13.39
C ALA A 414 11.67 16.86 -12.82
N LYS A 415 11.83 17.86 -13.68
CA LYS A 415 12.28 19.23 -13.31
C LYS A 415 11.38 19.96 -12.33
N LYS A 416 10.09 19.63 -12.30
CA LYS A 416 9.11 20.27 -11.42
C LYS A 416 8.96 19.57 -10.08
N SER A 417 9.66 18.45 -9.91
CA SER A 417 9.77 17.80 -8.61
C SER A 417 10.44 18.74 -7.61
N TYR A 418 9.98 18.68 -6.38
CA TYR A 418 10.49 19.55 -5.30
C TYR A 418 10.41 18.83 -3.96
N ASP A 419 11.11 19.37 -3.01
CA ASP A 419 11.05 18.95 -1.62
C ASP A 419 10.22 19.94 -0.80
N PRO A 420 9.26 19.50 0.06
CA PRO A 420 8.44 20.38 0.87
C PRO A 420 9.24 21.21 1.88
N ASP A 421 10.32 20.65 2.41
CA ASP A 421 11.16 21.26 3.45
C ASP A 421 12.30 22.08 2.83
N GLY A 422 12.46 21.98 1.51
CA GLY A 422 13.49 22.70 0.75
C GLY A 422 14.81 21.97 0.64
N ASP A 423 14.83 20.69 0.96
CA ASP A 423 16.02 19.84 0.91
C ASP A 423 16.46 19.58 -0.54
N LYS A 424 17.74 19.25 -0.67
CA LYS A 424 18.34 19.00 -1.97
C LYS A 424 17.99 17.61 -2.48
N LEU A 425 17.48 17.55 -3.71
CA LEU A 425 17.05 16.31 -4.33
C LEU A 425 18.16 15.63 -5.12
N SER A 426 18.30 14.33 -4.95
CA SER A 426 19.03 13.40 -5.80
C SER A 426 18.09 12.54 -6.64
N TYR A 427 18.56 12.08 -7.81
CA TYR A 427 17.78 11.34 -8.78
C TYR A 427 18.53 10.09 -9.18
N LYS A 428 17.85 8.92 -9.21
CA LYS A 428 18.38 7.68 -9.75
C LYS A 428 17.32 7.01 -10.62
N TRP A 429 17.60 6.88 -11.92
CA TRP A 429 16.74 6.19 -12.87
C TRP A 429 17.32 4.82 -13.17
N TRP A 430 16.49 3.79 -13.10
CA TRP A 430 16.93 2.43 -13.35
C TRP A 430 15.82 1.57 -13.95
N ILE A 431 16.20 0.41 -14.50
CA ILE A 431 15.29 -0.54 -15.14
C ILE A 431 14.92 -1.65 -14.14
N TYR A 432 13.63 -1.80 -13.88
CA TYR A 432 13.12 -2.94 -13.11
C TYR A 432 12.84 -4.08 -14.09
N LYS A 433 13.87 -4.88 -14.37
CA LYS A 433 13.88 -5.88 -15.44
C LYS A 433 12.85 -6.98 -15.20
N GLU A 434 12.74 -7.46 -13.95
CA GLU A 434 11.86 -8.55 -13.56
C GLU A 434 10.36 -8.21 -13.68
N ALA A 435 10.02 -6.93 -13.67
CA ALA A 435 8.65 -6.45 -13.85
C ALA A 435 8.25 -6.30 -15.33
N GLY A 436 9.23 -6.19 -16.23
CA GLY A 436 9.03 -6.04 -17.67
C GLY A 436 8.97 -7.38 -18.41
N THR A 437 8.71 -7.29 -19.73
CA THR A 437 8.76 -8.45 -20.64
C THR A 437 9.94 -8.40 -21.61
N TYR A 438 10.74 -7.31 -21.58
CA TYR A 438 11.97 -7.22 -22.34
C TYR A 438 13.15 -7.71 -21.52
N GLU A 439 13.83 -8.72 -22.02
CA GLU A 439 14.93 -9.41 -21.30
C GLU A 439 16.32 -8.85 -21.62
N GLY A 440 16.43 -8.05 -22.69
CA GLY A 440 17.69 -7.43 -23.12
C GLY A 440 18.12 -6.26 -22.22
N GLU A 441 19.23 -5.62 -22.61
CA GLU A 441 19.76 -4.47 -21.88
C GLU A 441 19.13 -3.17 -22.38
N VAL A 442 18.74 -2.31 -21.43
CA VAL A 442 18.17 -0.98 -21.69
C VAL A 442 19.09 0.07 -21.09
N THR A 443 19.52 1.03 -21.92
CA THR A 443 20.41 2.09 -21.48
C THR A 443 19.63 3.35 -21.13
N ILE A 444 19.92 3.93 -19.96
CA ILE A 444 19.42 5.23 -19.55
C ILE A 444 20.60 6.21 -19.54
N ARG A 445 20.55 7.25 -20.39
CA ARG A 445 21.52 8.34 -20.35
C ARG A 445 21.07 9.38 -19.33
N LYS A 446 22.02 9.97 -18.57
CA LYS A 446 21.78 10.95 -17.49
C LYS A 446 20.84 10.40 -16.42
N ASP A 447 21.05 9.16 -16.03
CA ASP A 447 20.27 8.40 -15.07
C ASP A 447 20.27 8.99 -13.64
N ASN A 448 21.19 9.90 -13.36
CA ASN A 448 21.28 10.64 -12.08
C ASN A 448 20.80 12.10 -12.20
N SER A 449 19.99 12.42 -13.20
CA SER A 449 19.50 13.79 -13.41
C SER A 449 17.98 13.88 -13.49
N ASN A 450 17.46 15.08 -13.38
CA ASN A 450 16.03 15.35 -13.58
C ASN A 450 15.59 15.35 -15.06
N LYS A 451 16.45 14.91 -15.99
CA LYS A 451 16.18 14.81 -17.44
C LYS A 451 16.86 13.59 -18.08
N PRO A 452 16.50 12.38 -17.68
CA PRO A 452 17.04 11.17 -18.28
C PRO A 452 16.54 10.98 -19.71
N ILE A 453 17.25 10.13 -20.44
CA ILE A 453 16.88 9.67 -21.78
C ILE A 453 16.98 8.15 -21.81
N VAL A 454 15.86 7.47 -22.00
CA VAL A 454 15.79 6.02 -22.14
C VAL A 454 15.94 5.65 -23.60
N ASN A 455 16.92 4.84 -23.94
CA ASN A 455 17.08 4.30 -25.29
C ASN A 455 16.23 3.02 -25.42
N ILE A 456 15.33 2.98 -26.38
CA ILE A 456 14.48 1.82 -26.64
C ILE A 456 15.20 0.89 -27.62
N PRO A 457 15.50 -0.36 -27.22
CA PRO A 457 16.17 -1.30 -28.09
C PRO A 457 15.37 -1.61 -29.38
N GLU A 458 16.08 -1.88 -30.48
CA GLU A 458 15.46 -2.15 -31.79
C GLU A 458 14.64 -3.45 -31.79
N ASP A 459 15.05 -4.44 -30.98
CA ASP A 459 14.42 -5.74 -30.83
C ASP A 459 13.33 -5.81 -29.76
N ALA A 460 12.97 -4.68 -29.14
CA ALA A 460 11.97 -4.62 -28.07
C ALA A 460 10.52 -4.63 -28.54
N GLN A 461 10.24 -4.85 -29.83
CA GLN A 461 8.87 -4.84 -30.39
C GLN A 461 7.91 -5.76 -29.61
N GLY A 462 6.77 -5.23 -29.19
CA GLY A 462 5.74 -5.95 -28.44
C GLY A 462 6.09 -6.24 -26.97
N LYS A 463 7.20 -5.68 -26.47
CA LYS A 463 7.68 -5.86 -25.11
C LYS A 463 7.39 -4.65 -24.24
N THR A 464 7.46 -4.84 -22.91
CA THR A 464 7.35 -3.75 -21.92
C THR A 464 8.68 -3.56 -21.19
N ILE A 465 9.01 -2.28 -20.93
CA ILE A 465 10.18 -1.87 -20.16
C ILE A 465 9.69 -1.04 -18.96
N HIS A 466 10.09 -1.42 -17.76
CA HIS A 466 9.73 -0.69 -16.54
C HIS A 466 10.90 0.19 -16.08
N VAL A 467 10.69 1.50 -16.11
CA VAL A 467 11.65 2.50 -15.66
C VAL A 467 11.21 3.06 -14.33
N ILE A 468 12.09 3.04 -13.34
CA ILE A 468 11.82 3.58 -12.00
C ILE A 468 12.67 4.82 -11.78
N LEU A 469 12.06 5.89 -11.30
CA LEU A 469 12.73 6.96 -10.58
C LEU A 469 12.74 6.63 -9.09
N THR A 470 13.90 6.65 -8.49
CA THR A 470 14.11 6.82 -7.05
C THR A 470 14.60 8.24 -6.84
N MET A 471 13.86 9.05 -6.11
CA MET A 471 14.20 10.44 -5.80
C MET A 471 14.32 10.57 -4.27
N GLN A 472 15.47 11.06 -3.82
CA GLN A 472 15.78 11.18 -2.39
C GLN A 472 16.13 12.62 -2.04
N ASP A 473 15.72 13.05 -0.87
CA ASP A 473 16.18 14.29 -0.23
C ASP A 473 17.55 14.11 0.44
N ASP A 474 18.09 15.17 1.06
CA ASP A 474 19.23 15.12 1.95
C ASP A 474 18.86 15.52 3.40
N GLY A 475 17.56 15.44 3.74
CA GLY A 475 17.01 15.60 5.08
C GLY A 475 17.34 14.43 6.03
N TYR A 476 16.84 14.51 7.26
CA TYR A 476 17.04 13.45 8.24
C TYR A 476 15.73 13.12 8.99
N PRO A 477 15.33 11.81 9.02
CA PRO A 477 15.90 10.71 8.21
C PRO A 477 15.74 10.97 6.72
N GLN A 478 16.66 10.49 5.88
CA GLN A 478 16.61 10.68 4.44
C GLN A 478 15.38 9.99 3.84
N LEU A 479 14.53 10.72 3.13
CA LEU A 479 13.28 10.20 2.58
C LEU A 479 13.33 9.97 1.07
N THR A 480 12.52 9.02 0.64
CA THR A 480 12.48 8.56 -0.74
C THR A 480 11.06 8.63 -1.30
N SER A 481 10.95 9.15 -2.51
CA SER A 481 9.74 9.06 -3.33
C SER A 481 10.05 8.43 -4.68
N TYR A 482 9.08 7.72 -5.25
CA TYR A 482 9.26 6.98 -6.49
C TYR A 482 8.35 7.46 -7.60
N ARG A 483 8.70 7.03 -8.81
CA ARG A 483 7.79 7.05 -9.95
C ARG A 483 8.10 5.93 -10.91
N ARG A 484 7.08 5.17 -11.29
CA ARG A 484 7.20 4.13 -12.32
C ARG A 484 6.66 4.62 -13.65
N LEU A 485 7.43 4.38 -14.71
CA LEU A 485 6.97 4.46 -16.08
C LEU A 485 7.01 3.07 -16.69
N VAL A 486 5.92 2.67 -17.34
CA VAL A 486 5.84 1.44 -18.12
C VAL A 486 5.81 1.83 -19.60
N ILE A 487 6.85 1.45 -20.32
CA ILE A 487 7.01 1.75 -21.73
C ILE A 487 6.60 0.51 -22.53
N THR A 488 5.51 0.61 -23.29
CA THR A 488 5.13 -0.43 -24.27
C THR A 488 5.83 -0.14 -25.59
N CYS A 489 6.67 -1.08 -26.04
CA CYS A 489 7.42 -0.94 -27.28
C CYS A 489 6.56 -1.36 -28.48
N SER A 490 6.13 -0.42 -29.32
CA SER A 490 5.23 -0.68 -30.45
C SER A 490 5.51 0.25 -31.63
N ASN A 491 5.32 -0.28 -32.84
CA ASN A 491 5.35 0.53 -34.07
C ASN A 491 3.98 1.14 -34.42
N ASN A 492 2.91 0.67 -33.76
CA ASN A 492 1.55 1.14 -33.98
C ASN A 492 1.25 2.30 -33.04
N PHE A 493 1.12 3.50 -33.59
CA PHE A 493 0.64 4.72 -32.92
C PHE A 493 -0.51 5.30 -33.70
#